data_846eafb3ad10acf6a976858878dc9e23
#
_entry.id   846eafb3ad10acf6a976858878dc9e23
#
_cell.length_a   1.000
_cell.length_b   1.000
_cell.length_c   1.000
_cell.angle_alpha   90.00
_cell.angle_beta   90.00
_cell.angle_gamma   90.00
#
_symmetry.space_group_name_H-M   'P 1'
#
loop_
_entity.id
_entity.type
_entity.pdbx_description
1 polymer ?
#
loop_
_entity_poly.entity_id
_entity_poly.type
_entity_poly.pdbx_seq_one_letter_code
_entity_poly.pdbx_strand_id
1 'polypeptide(L)'
;MNDNLKFDDNKPRLDLVPPELIEAVGIVRTYGVNKYGDSESWKQVEPYRYRAALMRHICLYLEEPDGVDKESGLPHLWHIACNVAFLIALNAEKCPTSDFKAKTVNLPDEQ
;
A
#
# COMPACT_ATOMS: atom_id res chain seq x y z
N MET A 1 34.81 2.35 -4.73
CA MET A 1 33.82 3.45 -4.66
C MET A 1 33.71 3.97 -3.24
N ASN A 2 33.70 5.22 -3.13
CA ASN A 2 33.64 5.82 -1.81
C ASN A 2 32.20 6.20 -1.46
N ASP A 3 31.60 5.40 -0.60
CA ASP A 3 30.22 5.62 -0.21
C ASP A 3 30.03 6.84 0.67
N ASN A 4 31.13 7.42 1.13
CA ASN A 4 31.04 8.60 1.96
C ASN A 4 30.50 9.81 1.22
N LEU A 5 30.40 9.72 -0.09
CA LEU A 5 29.85 10.81 -0.87
C LEU A 5 28.33 10.83 -0.84
N LYS A 6 27.73 9.80 -0.28
CA LYS A 6 26.28 9.71 -0.15
C LYS A 6 25.93 9.55 1.30
N PHE A 7 25.04 10.41 1.77
CA PHE A 7 24.59 10.39 3.15
C PHE A 7 23.16 9.94 3.23
N ASP A 8 22.91 8.71 2.79
CA ASP A 8 21.57 8.15 2.79
C ASP A 8 21.40 7.07 3.86
N ASP A 9 22.26 7.05 4.85
CA ASP A 9 22.15 6.12 5.97
C ASP A 9 20.79 6.29 6.64
N ASN A 10 20.12 5.17 6.90
CA ASN A 10 18.82 5.14 7.57
C ASN A 10 17.69 5.76 6.78
N LYS A 11 17.91 6.13 5.53
CA LYS A 11 16.82 6.56 4.68
C LYS A 11 16.13 5.33 4.10
N PRO A 12 14.82 5.42 3.92
CA PRO A 12 14.09 4.28 3.37
C PRO A 12 14.59 3.91 1.98
N ARG A 13 14.88 2.65 1.83
CA ARG A 13 15.33 2.12 0.54
C ARG A 13 14.12 1.54 -0.17
N LEU A 14 13.44 2.38 -0.94
CA LEU A 14 12.22 1.98 -1.62
C LEU A 14 12.47 0.96 -2.72
N ASP A 15 13.72 0.87 -3.16
CA ASP A 15 14.12 -0.12 -4.15
C ASP A 15 14.08 -1.56 -3.61
N LEU A 16 13.96 -1.72 -2.30
CA LEU A 16 13.82 -3.04 -1.71
C LEU A 16 12.41 -3.59 -1.81
N VAL A 17 11.43 -2.74 -2.16
CA VAL A 17 10.05 -3.20 -2.33
C VAL A 17 9.94 -3.96 -3.63
N PRO A 18 9.42 -5.19 -3.60
CA PRO A 18 9.23 -5.93 -4.86
C PRO A 18 8.33 -5.15 -5.80
N PRO A 19 8.74 -4.97 -7.06
CA PRO A 19 7.91 -4.21 -8.01
C PRO A 19 6.54 -4.83 -8.23
N GLU A 20 6.40 -6.12 -7.98
CA GLU A 20 5.11 -6.78 -8.10
C GLU A 20 4.06 -6.18 -7.17
N LEU A 21 4.48 -5.67 -6.01
CA LEU A 21 3.54 -5.00 -5.12
C LEU A 21 3.01 -3.73 -5.77
N ILE A 22 3.88 -2.96 -6.38
CA ILE A 22 3.48 -1.72 -7.04
C ILE A 22 2.55 -2.03 -8.20
N GLU A 23 2.88 -3.06 -8.99
CA GLU A 23 2.03 -3.45 -10.11
C GLU A 23 0.65 -3.89 -9.65
N ALA A 24 0.60 -4.72 -8.61
CA ALA A 24 -0.67 -5.21 -8.11
C ALA A 24 -1.57 -4.07 -7.66
N VAL A 25 -1.03 -3.14 -6.88
CA VAL A 25 -1.80 -1.99 -6.42
C VAL A 25 -2.21 -1.12 -7.60
N GLY A 26 -1.30 -0.92 -8.55
CA GLY A 26 -1.60 -0.12 -9.74
C GLY A 26 -2.73 -0.70 -10.56
N ILE A 27 -2.76 -2.02 -10.72
CA ILE A 27 -3.81 -2.67 -11.48
C ILE A 27 -5.16 -2.51 -10.77
N VAL A 28 -5.20 -2.71 -9.45
CA VAL A 28 -6.44 -2.55 -8.71
C VAL A 28 -6.91 -1.09 -8.76
N ARG A 29 -5.98 -0.14 -8.68
CA ARG A 29 -6.31 1.27 -8.79
C ARG A 29 -6.88 1.61 -10.16
N THR A 30 -6.28 1.07 -11.21
CA THR A 30 -6.77 1.30 -12.57
C THR A 30 -8.20 0.77 -12.72
N TYR A 31 -8.45 -0.41 -12.18
CA TYR A 31 -9.80 -0.96 -12.18
C TYR A 31 -10.76 -0.01 -11.46
N GLY A 32 -10.36 0.49 -10.29
CA GLY A 32 -11.22 1.39 -9.51
C GLY A 32 -11.50 2.70 -10.24
N VAL A 33 -10.49 3.27 -10.88
CA VAL A 33 -10.65 4.51 -11.64
C VAL A 33 -11.63 4.29 -12.79
N ASN A 34 -11.48 3.17 -13.50
CA ASN A 34 -12.39 2.86 -14.60
C ASN A 34 -13.82 2.66 -14.11
N LYS A 35 -13.97 2.07 -12.93
CA LYS A 35 -15.29 1.81 -12.38
C LYS A 35 -15.97 3.10 -11.88
N TYR A 36 -15.23 3.94 -11.19
CA TYR A 36 -15.81 5.13 -10.56
C TYR A 36 -15.57 6.42 -11.32
N GLY A 37 -14.71 6.38 -12.34
CA GLY A 37 -14.47 7.54 -13.19
C GLY A 37 -13.66 8.66 -12.54
N ASP A 38 -12.97 8.37 -11.44
CA ASP A 38 -12.28 9.40 -10.67
C ASP A 38 -11.12 8.77 -9.93
N SER A 39 -9.93 9.35 -10.07
CA SER A 39 -8.73 8.85 -9.44
C SER A 39 -8.54 9.35 -8.01
N GLU A 40 -9.34 10.32 -7.57
CA GLU A 40 -9.14 10.97 -6.27
C GLU A 40 -10.23 10.72 -5.25
N SER A 41 -11.36 10.17 -5.68
CA SER A 41 -12.49 10.00 -4.78
C SER A 41 -12.21 9.07 -3.61
N TRP A 42 -11.21 8.20 -3.73
CA TRP A 42 -10.83 7.29 -2.64
C TRP A 42 -10.44 8.03 -1.37
N LYS A 43 -9.99 9.29 -1.52
CA LYS A 43 -9.57 10.09 -0.38
C LYS A 43 -10.75 10.56 0.47
N GLN A 44 -11.95 10.51 -0.08
CA GLN A 44 -13.16 10.94 0.61
C GLN A 44 -13.84 9.81 1.37
N VAL A 45 -13.38 8.58 1.19
CA VAL A 45 -13.98 7.42 1.82
C VAL A 45 -13.46 7.32 3.25
N GLU A 46 -14.36 7.05 4.17
CA GLU A 46 -13.98 6.90 5.58
C GLU A 46 -13.11 5.66 5.78
N PRO A 47 -12.02 5.78 6.53
CA PRO A 47 -11.06 4.68 6.68
C PRO A 47 -11.67 3.36 7.13
N TYR A 48 -12.73 3.38 7.95
CA TYR A 48 -13.32 2.14 8.43
C TYR A 48 -13.84 1.28 7.30
N ARG A 49 -14.24 1.92 6.19
CA ARG A 49 -14.75 1.16 5.04
C ARG A 49 -13.64 0.39 4.36
N TYR A 50 -12.44 0.98 4.31
CA TYR A 50 -11.28 0.27 3.79
C TYR A 50 -10.86 -0.86 4.70
N ARG A 51 -10.95 -0.65 6.03
CA ARG A 51 -10.64 -1.72 6.96
C ARG A 51 -11.62 -2.89 6.80
N ALA A 52 -12.89 -2.58 6.60
CA ALA A 52 -13.89 -3.63 6.41
C ALA A 52 -13.62 -4.40 5.12
N ALA A 53 -13.30 -3.69 4.04
CA ALA A 53 -12.98 -4.35 2.77
C ALA A 53 -11.72 -5.19 2.90
N LEU A 54 -10.71 -4.65 3.58
CA LEU A 54 -9.47 -5.36 3.83
C LEU A 54 -9.73 -6.69 4.54
N MET A 55 -10.52 -6.65 5.60
CA MET A 55 -10.82 -7.87 6.36
C MET A 55 -11.60 -8.89 5.54
N ARG A 56 -12.55 -8.43 4.71
CA ARG A 56 -13.27 -9.36 3.85
C ARG A 56 -12.33 -10.07 2.89
N HIS A 57 -11.42 -9.33 2.27
CA HIS A 57 -10.48 -9.94 1.34
C HIS A 57 -9.48 -10.83 2.05
N ILE A 58 -9.08 -10.49 3.28
CA ILE A 58 -8.20 -11.36 4.06
C ILE A 58 -8.88 -12.69 4.31
N CYS A 59 -10.16 -12.68 4.73
CA CYS A 59 -10.89 -13.92 4.99
C CYS A 59 -11.00 -14.77 3.73
N LEU A 60 -11.29 -14.14 2.59
CA LEU A 60 -11.40 -14.87 1.33
C LEU A 60 -10.05 -15.42 0.88
N TYR A 61 -9.00 -14.63 1.08
CA TYR A 61 -7.66 -15.06 0.75
C TYR A 61 -7.24 -16.29 1.58
N LEU A 62 -7.58 -16.28 2.85
CA LEU A 62 -7.20 -17.40 3.72
C LEU A 62 -7.92 -18.69 3.32
N GLU A 63 -9.14 -18.58 2.81
CA GLU A 63 -9.86 -19.75 2.34
C GLU A 63 -9.30 -20.26 1.02
N GLU A 64 -8.92 -19.35 0.15
CA GLU A 64 -8.47 -19.70 -1.19
C GLU A 64 -7.40 -18.71 -1.64
N PRO A 65 -6.14 -18.99 -1.31
CA PRO A 65 -5.06 -18.03 -1.59
C PRO A 65 -4.93 -17.60 -3.04
N ASP A 66 -5.34 -18.46 -3.99
CA ASP A 66 -5.30 -18.12 -5.40
C ASP A 66 -6.62 -17.56 -5.91
N GLY A 67 -7.57 -17.32 -5.01
CA GLY A 67 -8.89 -16.85 -5.40
C GLY A 67 -8.90 -15.42 -5.87
N VAL A 68 -9.91 -15.11 -6.66
CA VAL A 68 -10.08 -13.77 -7.23
C VAL A 68 -11.40 -13.18 -6.78
N ASP A 69 -11.42 -11.85 -6.73
CA ASP A 69 -12.64 -11.11 -6.44
C ASP A 69 -13.64 -11.30 -7.59
N LYS A 70 -14.89 -11.58 -7.25
CA LYS A 70 -15.89 -11.86 -8.26
C LYS A 70 -16.20 -10.67 -9.15
N GLU A 71 -16.12 -9.48 -8.61
CA GLU A 71 -16.44 -8.29 -9.38
C GLU A 71 -15.31 -7.88 -10.30
N SER A 72 -14.09 -7.79 -9.78
CA SER A 72 -12.96 -7.30 -10.55
C SER A 72 -12.23 -8.39 -11.31
N GLY A 73 -12.34 -9.64 -10.85
CA GLY A 73 -11.55 -10.72 -11.41
C GLY A 73 -10.10 -10.70 -10.99
N LEU A 74 -9.74 -9.82 -10.05
CA LEU A 74 -8.37 -9.68 -9.60
C LEU A 74 -8.15 -10.42 -8.28
N PRO A 75 -6.93 -10.92 -8.04
CA PRO A 75 -6.67 -11.68 -6.82
C PRO A 75 -7.03 -10.91 -5.56
N HIS A 76 -7.57 -11.63 -4.59
CA HIS A 76 -7.89 -11.02 -3.29
C HIS A 76 -6.65 -10.40 -2.67
N LEU A 77 -5.50 -11.03 -2.84
CA LEU A 77 -4.26 -10.50 -2.27
C LEU A 77 -3.94 -9.10 -2.80
N TRP A 78 -4.25 -8.84 -4.07
CA TRP A 78 -4.02 -7.52 -4.66
C TRP A 78 -4.95 -6.49 -4.06
N HIS A 79 -6.20 -6.86 -3.79
CA HIS A 79 -7.15 -5.97 -3.12
C HIS A 79 -6.71 -5.69 -1.69
N ILE A 80 -6.15 -6.69 -1.02
CA ILE A 80 -5.59 -6.50 0.32
C ILE A 80 -4.50 -5.42 0.26
N ALA A 81 -3.57 -5.55 -0.67
CA ALA A 81 -2.48 -4.60 -0.82
C ALA A 81 -3.00 -3.19 -1.08
N CYS A 82 -4.01 -3.06 -1.94
CA CYS A 82 -4.57 -1.76 -2.28
C CYS A 82 -5.26 -1.11 -1.07
N ASN A 83 -6.03 -1.89 -0.31
CA ASN A 83 -6.68 -1.36 0.89
C ASN A 83 -5.66 -0.91 1.92
N VAL A 84 -4.57 -1.66 2.07
CA VAL A 84 -3.49 -1.26 2.96
C VAL A 84 -2.87 0.04 2.47
N ALA A 85 -2.65 0.16 1.16
CA ALA A 85 -2.07 1.38 0.59
C ALA A 85 -2.95 2.60 0.90
N PHE A 86 -4.28 2.47 0.76
CA PHE A 86 -5.19 3.55 1.10
C PHE A 86 -5.09 3.92 2.57
N LEU A 87 -5.08 2.92 3.45
CA LEU A 87 -5.05 3.18 4.88
C LEU A 87 -3.75 3.85 5.30
N ILE A 88 -2.64 3.42 4.72
CA ILE A 88 -1.35 4.05 5.01
C ILE A 88 -1.38 5.51 4.55
N ALA A 89 -1.86 5.76 3.34
CA ALA A 89 -1.88 7.11 2.79
C ALA A 89 -2.78 8.04 3.60
N LEU A 90 -3.97 7.56 3.98
CA LEU A 90 -4.88 8.38 4.77
C LEU A 90 -4.33 8.66 6.16
N ASN A 91 -3.65 7.68 6.75
CA ASN A 91 -3.08 7.85 8.08
C ASN A 91 -1.86 8.77 8.07
N ALA A 92 -1.15 8.81 6.95
CA ALA A 92 0.06 9.63 6.85
C ALA A 92 -0.25 11.11 7.06
N GLU A 93 -1.43 11.56 6.65
CA GLU A 93 -1.82 12.95 6.81
C GLU A 93 -2.03 13.34 8.27
N LYS A 94 -2.27 12.37 9.13
CA LYS A 94 -2.52 12.61 10.55
C LYS A 94 -1.29 12.39 11.40
N CYS A 95 -0.22 11.92 10.79
CA CYS A 95 1.01 11.62 11.52
C CYS A 95 1.79 12.92 11.74
N PRO A 96 2.19 13.24 12.97
CA PRO A 96 2.94 14.47 13.23
C PRO A 96 4.26 14.54 12.48
N THR A 97 4.82 13.40 12.08
CA THR A 97 6.07 13.36 11.34
C THR A 97 5.84 12.80 9.96
N SER A 98 4.86 13.37 9.25
CA SER A 98 4.36 12.78 8.03
C SER A 98 5.16 13.08 6.77
N ASP A 99 6.28 13.78 6.88
CA ASP A 99 7.09 14.07 5.71
C ASP A 99 7.79 12.81 5.23
N PHE A 100 7.15 12.12 4.31
CA PHE A 100 7.69 10.89 3.77
C PHE A 100 9.06 11.04 3.16
N LYS A 101 9.31 12.18 2.54
CA LYS A 101 10.56 12.37 1.82
C LYS A 101 11.75 12.53 2.75
N ALA A 102 11.50 13.07 3.94
CA ALA A 102 12.57 13.29 4.90
C ALA A 102 12.63 12.21 5.97
N LYS A 103 11.67 11.31 5.97
CA LYS A 103 11.57 10.31 7.02
C LYS A 103 12.73 9.34 6.97
N THR A 104 13.29 9.06 8.13
CA THR A 104 14.33 8.05 8.23
C THR A 104 13.79 6.84 8.94
N VAL A 105 14.45 5.72 8.77
CA VAL A 105 14.09 4.48 9.43
C VAL A 105 14.92 4.36 10.70
N ASN A 106 14.23 4.10 11.82
CA ASN A 106 14.93 3.81 13.06
C ASN A 106 15.28 2.34 13.05
N LEU A 107 16.56 2.08 12.91
CA LEU A 107 17.03 0.71 12.86
C LEU A 107 17.33 0.22 14.26
N PRO A 108 17.04 -1.06 14.54
CA PRO A 108 17.39 -1.59 15.86
C PRO A 108 18.87 -1.67 16.02
N ASP A 109 19.32 -1.44 17.26
CA ASP A 109 20.71 -1.69 17.61
C ASP A 109 20.89 -3.17 17.69
N GLU A 110 21.95 -3.68 17.22
CA GLU A 110 22.27 -5.07 17.44
C GLU A 110 21.11 -6.05 17.33
N GLN A 111 21.23 -6.97 16.48
CA GLN A 111 20.23 -8.05 16.38
C GLN A 111 20.89 -9.43 16.43
#